data_9d1f1454929308681bdafa4d7c3231be
#
_entry.id   9d1f1454929308681bdafa4d7c3231be
#
_cell.length_a   1.000
_cell.length_b   1.000
_cell.length_c   1.000
_cell.angle_alpha   90.00
_cell.angle_beta   90.00
_cell.angle_gamma   90.00
#
_symmetry.space_group_name_H-M   'P 1'
#
loop_
_entity.id
_entity.type
_entity.pdbx_description
1 polymer ?
#
loop_
_entity_poly.entity_id
_entity_poly.type
_entity_poly.pdbx_seq_one_letter_code
_entity_poly.pdbx_strand_id
1 'polypeptide(L)'
;LGEPDNETTNNTLINLQSERSKDTPFVNKLKNRIIINQLSIDTKFRKNYFKTNSTDFILDLPTPLTKVISMRLSSLELPNISHVISANLGTNSFKFTKDNISTHVTIPSGNYEYWLLASKINAATSQNGGNLTSLGATISIDATSLRTTIKSTTGSPINIDFGNPVNPQAPPMRTLGWLLGFRNRKYEGHTEYTSEGAVDMAGSKYFFLCINDFNQSVHDVVTAVYENSFMQDNILARIPMREGKGVVLFDDCTDKITKKRHYFGPVNINKLHIKIIDEFGMPIDLLAADYSFALEFQILYEK
;
A
#
# COMPACT_ATOMS: atom_id res chain seq x y z
N LEU A 1 -38.30 -1.79 62.95
CA LEU A 1 -37.81 -1.54 61.58
C LEU A 1 -36.43 -0.93 61.75
N GLY A 2 -35.38 -1.80 61.71
CA GLY A 2 -33.99 -1.39 61.87
C GLY A 2 -33.44 -0.83 60.58
N GLU A 3 -32.71 0.26 60.67
CA GLU A 3 -31.86 0.81 59.62
C GLU A 3 -30.72 -0.21 59.27
N PRO A 4 -30.37 -0.39 58.02
CA PRO A 4 -29.25 -1.25 57.67
C PRO A 4 -27.92 -0.51 57.97
N ASP A 5 -27.04 -1.21 58.67
CA ASP A 5 -25.73 -0.75 59.09
C ASP A 5 -24.86 -0.28 57.90
N ASN A 6 -24.60 1.01 57.82
CA ASN A 6 -23.68 1.66 56.88
C ASN A 6 -22.19 1.30 57.09
N GLU A 7 -21.86 0.58 58.12
CA GLU A 7 -20.45 0.21 58.42
C GLU A 7 -19.92 -0.96 57.59
N THR A 8 -20.81 -1.88 57.14
CA THR A 8 -20.38 -3.05 56.36
C THR A 8 -19.99 -2.70 54.92
N THR A 9 -20.63 -1.66 54.33
CA THR A 9 -20.35 -1.23 52.99
C THR A 9 -19.02 -0.46 52.88
N ASN A 10 -18.66 0.32 53.88
CA ASN A 10 -17.41 1.07 53.88
C ASN A 10 -16.20 0.16 54.08
N ASN A 11 -16.29 -0.87 54.92
CA ASN A 11 -15.22 -1.85 55.14
C ASN A 11 -14.98 -2.71 53.87
N THR A 12 -16.01 -3.03 53.09
CA THR A 12 -15.85 -3.77 51.85
C THR A 12 -15.16 -2.93 50.77
N LEU A 13 -15.49 -1.64 50.68
CA LEU A 13 -14.84 -0.73 49.73
C LEU A 13 -13.38 -0.43 50.08
N ILE A 14 -13.05 -0.31 51.38
CA ILE A 14 -11.69 -0.12 51.83
C ILE A 14 -10.86 -1.39 51.59
N ASN A 15 -11.43 -2.58 51.79
CA ASN A 15 -10.75 -3.84 51.49
C ASN A 15 -10.53 -4.04 50.00
N LEU A 16 -11.50 -3.70 49.13
CA LEU A 16 -11.32 -3.76 47.67
C LEU A 16 -10.26 -2.76 47.16
N GLN A 17 -10.16 -1.59 47.77
CA GLN A 17 -9.09 -0.63 47.45
C GLN A 17 -7.73 -1.10 47.96
N SER A 18 -7.67 -1.75 49.12
CA SER A 18 -6.41 -2.30 49.67
C SER A 18 -5.96 -3.56 48.91
N GLU A 19 -6.88 -4.38 48.41
CA GLU A 19 -6.55 -5.53 47.56
C GLU A 19 -6.10 -5.10 46.17
N ARG A 20 -6.73 -4.09 45.55
CA ARG A 20 -6.25 -3.51 44.27
C ARG A 20 -4.86 -2.86 44.40
N SER A 21 -4.47 -2.40 45.58
CA SER A 21 -3.13 -1.87 45.79
C SER A 21 -2.08 -2.95 46.10
N LYS A 22 -2.50 -4.19 46.46
CA LYS A 22 -1.60 -5.30 46.75
C LYS A 22 -1.23 -6.14 45.52
N ASP A 23 -2.07 -6.14 44.48
CA ASP A 23 -1.85 -6.94 43.26
C ASP A 23 -1.27 -6.17 42.08
N THR A 24 -0.99 -4.88 42.18
CA THR A 24 -0.02 -4.28 41.29
C THR A 24 1.35 -4.74 41.76
N PRO A 25 2.06 -5.61 41.02
CA PRO A 25 3.44 -5.87 41.36
C PRO A 25 4.09 -4.48 41.42
N PHE A 26 4.71 -4.16 42.54
CA PHE A 26 5.58 -3.00 42.66
C PHE A 26 6.67 -3.24 41.60
N VAL A 27 6.36 -2.95 40.35
CA VAL A 27 7.36 -2.83 39.31
C VAL A 27 8.26 -1.73 39.85
N ASN A 28 9.39 -2.14 40.38
CA ASN A 28 10.37 -1.22 40.90
C ASN A 28 10.75 -0.32 39.73
N LYS A 29 10.05 0.82 39.61
CA LYS A 29 10.20 1.81 38.53
C LYS A 29 11.64 2.30 38.39
N LEU A 30 12.48 1.96 39.34
CA LEU A 30 13.92 2.24 39.35
C LEU A 30 14.76 1.12 38.69
N LYS A 31 14.23 -0.10 38.52
CA LYS A 31 14.98 -1.21 37.89
C LYS A 31 14.83 -1.28 36.38
N ASN A 32 13.68 -0.90 35.82
CA ASN A 32 13.45 -0.96 34.40
C ASN A 32 13.04 0.43 33.87
N ARG A 33 14.00 1.25 33.52
CA ARG A 33 13.74 2.51 32.82
C ARG A 33 13.64 2.22 31.35
N ILE A 34 12.57 2.74 30.73
CA ILE A 34 12.40 2.73 29.27
C ILE A 34 12.87 4.10 28.78
N ILE A 35 13.81 4.09 27.85
CA ILE A 35 14.23 5.26 27.10
C ILE A 35 13.53 5.20 25.76
N ILE A 36 12.97 6.33 25.34
CA ILE A 36 12.40 6.50 23.99
C ILE A 36 13.48 7.14 23.12
N ASN A 37 13.85 6.46 22.06
CA ASN A 37 14.76 6.95 21.03
C ASN A 37 14.00 7.10 19.73
N GLN A 38 14.12 8.24 19.06
CA GLN A 38 13.47 8.52 17.78
C GLN A 38 14.52 8.64 16.69
N LEU A 39 14.35 7.86 15.63
CA LEU A 39 15.20 7.87 14.44
C LEU A 39 14.42 8.50 13.28
N SER A 40 14.84 9.68 12.83
CA SER A 40 14.30 10.32 11.64
C SER A 40 15.07 9.84 10.41
N ILE A 41 14.37 9.33 9.42
CA ILE A 41 14.92 8.75 8.20
C ILE A 41 14.36 9.53 7.01
N ASP A 42 15.27 10.09 6.21
CA ASP A 42 14.93 10.73 4.93
C ASP A 42 15.68 9.97 3.83
N THR A 43 14.94 9.47 2.86
CA THR A 43 15.50 8.64 1.78
C THR A 43 16.47 9.39 0.87
N LYS A 44 16.49 10.72 0.93
CA LYS A 44 17.53 11.54 0.26
C LYS A 44 18.95 11.21 0.73
N PHE A 45 19.09 10.76 1.97
CA PHE A 45 20.40 10.44 2.56
C PHE A 45 20.74 8.94 2.52
N ARG A 46 19.98 8.15 1.75
CA ARG A 46 20.26 6.72 1.61
C ARG A 46 21.63 6.47 0.94
N LYS A 47 22.30 5.43 1.36
CA LYS A 47 23.57 5.01 0.78
C LYS A 47 23.43 4.67 -0.70
N ASN A 48 24.39 5.09 -1.51
CA ASN A 48 24.40 4.84 -2.96
C ASN A 48 23.13 5.35 -3.68
N TYR A 49 22.73 6.57 -3.38
CA TYR A 49 21.52 7.22 -3.84
C TYR A 49 21.10 6.87 -5.28
N PHE A 50 22.04 6.99 -6.24
CA PHE A 50 21.77 6.73 -7.68
C PHE A 50 21.70 5.25 -8.07
N LYS A 51 22.02 4.33 -7.14
CA LYS A 51 22.01 2.87 -7.38
C LYS A 51 20.94 2.15 -6.58
N THR A 52 20.26 2.85 -5.70
CA THR A 52 19.23 2.30 -4.81
C THR A 52 17.89 2.99 -5.04
N ASN A 53 16.81 2.27 -4.83
CA ASN A 53 15.46 2.84 -4.90
C ASN A 53 15.06 3.40 -3.53
N SER A 54 14.35 4.54 -3.49
CA SER A 54 13.81 5.09 -2.24
C SER A 54 12.81 4.15 -1.56
N THR A 55 12.12 3.31 -2.32
CA THR A 55 11.12 2.37 -1.83
C THR A 55 11.64 0.95 -1.55
N ASP A 56 12.94 0.71 -1.75
CA ASP A 56 13.60 -0.56 -1.39
C ASP A 56 15.10 -0.32 -1.17
N PHE A 57 15.52 -0.20 0.09
CA PHE A 57 16.91 0.07 0.44
C PHE A 57 17.27 -0.45 1.83
N ILE A 58 18.58 -0.61 2.07
CA ILE A 58 19.14 -0.97 3.37
C ILE A 58 19.75 0.28 4.02
N LEU A 59 19.37 0.51 5.27
CA LEU A 59 19.93 1.52 6.16
C LEU A 59 20.85 0.84 7.18
N ASP A 60 22.14 1.11 7.11
CA ASP A 60 23.10 0.74 8.15
C ASP A 60 23.07 1.82 9.25
N LEU A 61 22.86 1.45 10.49
CA LEU A 61 22.86 2.41 11.60
C LEU A 61 24.30 2.75 12.01
N PRO A 62 24.67 4.04 12.09
CA PRO A 62 26.02 4.44 12.51
C PRO A 62 26.39 3.94 13.90
N THR A 63 25.39 3.85 14.79
CA THR A 63 25.50 3.28 16.14
C THR A 63 24.36 2.27 16.33
N PRO A 64 24.66 1.03 16.73
CA PRO A 64 23.64 0.03 17.00
C PRO A 64 22.67 0.48 18.11
N LEU A 65 21.39 0.22 17.92
CA LEU A 65 20.39 0.34 18.98
C LEU A 65 20.40 -0.98 19.76
N THR A 66 20.72 -0.91 21.03
CA THR A 66 20.80 -2.10 21.91
C THR A 66 19.62 -2.15 22.87
N LYS A 67 19.22 -3.38 23.26
CA LYS A 67 18.13 -3.64 24.20
C LYS A 67 16.79 -3.02 23.78
N VAL A 68 16.49 -3.03 22.50
CA VAL A 68 15.21 -2.56 21.94
C VAL A 68 14.12 -3.56 22.30
N ILE A 69 12.99 -3.07 22.85
CA ILE A 69 11.81 -3.88 23.22
C ILE A 69 10.62 -3.62 22.31
N SER A 70 10.58 -2.48 21.62
CA SER A 70 9.57 -2.21 20.60
C SER A 70 10.03 -1.17 19.61
N MET A 71 9.44 -1.23 18.40
CA MET A 71 9.60 -0.28 17.32
C MET A 71 8.23 0.14 16.82
N ARG A 72 8.03 1.43 16.56
CA ARG A 72 6.80 1.91 15.90
C ARG A 72 7.09 3.00 14.88
N LEU A 73 6.22 3.13 13.90
CA LEU A 73 6.18 4.28 13.02
C LEU A 73 5.59 5.46 13.80
N SER A 74 6.27 6.60 13.85
CA SER A 74 5.82 7.81 14.56
C SER A 74 5.42 8.95 13.65
N SER A 75 5.97 9.04 12.44
CA SER A 75 5.48 9.94 11.37
C SER A 75 5.84 9.39 10.00
N LEU A 76 5.14 9.87 8.97
CA LEU A 76 5.40 9.53 7.57
C LEU A 76 4.99 10.70 6.68
N GLU A 77 5.87 11.11 5.80
CA GLU A 77 5.66 12.08 4.74
C GLU A 77 5.91 11.40 3.39
N LEU A 78 4.84 10.87 2.76
CA LEU A 78 4.91 10.06 1.54
C LEU A 78 4.21 10.74 0.36
N PRO A 79 4.92 11.05 -0.76
CA PRO A 79 4.28 11.61 -1.95
C PRO A 79 3.43 10.56 -2.67
N ASN A 80 2.15 10.87 -2.94
CA ASN A 80 1.25 10.00 -3.71
C ASN A 80 1.36 10.29 -5.22
N ILE A 81 2.49 9.91 -5.81
CA ILE A 81 2.82 10.22 -7.22
C ILE A 81 2.96 9.00 -8.12
N SER A 82 2.90 7.79 -7.55
CA SER A 82 2.97 6.56 -8.34
C SER A 82 1.94 6.55 -9.48
N HIS A 83 2.36 6.07 -10.65
CA HIS A 83 1.48 5.98 -11.81
C HIS A 83 0.48 4.83 -11.67
N VAL A 84 -0.81 5.12 -11.88
CA VAL A 84 -1.87 4.11 -11.96
C VAL A 84 -1.79 3.36 -13.31
N ILE A 85 -1.63 4.13 -14.38
CA ILE A 85 -1.31 3.58 -15.69
C ILE A 85 0.21 3.58 -15.84
N SER A 86 0.81 2.39 -15.89
CA SER A 86 2.25 2.20 -15.84
C SER A 86 2.72 1.12 -16.80
N ALA A 87 3.72 1.45 -17.62
CA ALA A 87 4.39 0.48 -18.47
C ALA A 87 5.13 -0.59 -17.63
N ASN A 88 5.74 -0.20 -16.51
CA ASN A 88 6.46 -1.12 -15.62
C ASN A 88 5.53 -2.13 -14.96
N LEU A 89 4.29 -1.74 -14.66
CA LEU A 89 3.27 -2.62 -14.10
C LEU A 89 2.46 -3.37 -15.17
N GLY A 90 2.62 -3.03 -16.45
CA GLY A 90 1.83 -3.60 -17.56
C GLY A 90 0.36 -3.18 -17.57
N THR A 91 0.03 -2.06 -16.89
CA THR A 91 -1.35 -1.54 -16.82
C THR A 91 -1.62 -0.48 -17.88
N ASN A 92 -0.72 -0.29 -18.84
CA ASN A 92 -0.79 0.79 -19.84
C ASN A 92 -1.20 0.34 -21.23
N SER A 93 -1.55 -0.93 -21.44
CA SER A 93 -1.88 -1.43 -22.77
C SER A 93 -2.88 -2.58 -22.75
N PHE A 94 -3.47 -2.82 -23.91
CA PHE A 94 -4.29 -3.99 -24.17
C PHE A 94 -4.10 -4.44 -25.63
N LYS A 95 -4.40 -5.70 -25.92
CA LYS A 95 -4.39 -6.24 -27.28
C LYS A 95 -5.75 -6.04 -27.90
N PHE A 96 -5.77 -5.43 -29.07
CA PHE A 96 -6.95 -5.22 -29.92
C PHE A 96 -6.84 -6.08 -31.15
N THR A 97 -7.93 -6.75 -31.56
CA THR A 97 -7.98 -7.58 -32.78
C THR A 97 -9.24 -7.29 -33.52
N LYS A 98 -9.09 -7.02 -34.83
CA LYS A 98 -10.20 -6.85 -35.77
C LYS A 98 -9.79 -7.39 -37.12
N ASP A 99 -10.71 -8.05 -37.83
CA ASP A 99 -10.48 -8.62 -39.16
C ASP A 99 -9.19 -9.49 -39.20
N ASN A 100 -8.94 -10.30 -38.14
CA ASN A 100 -7.76 -11.13 -37.90
C ASN A 100 -6.43 -10.36 -37.76
N ILE A 101 -6.46 -9.04 -37.73
CA ILE A 101 -5.28 -8.21 -37.46
C ILE A 101 -5.24 -7.86 -35.96
N SER A 102 -4.17 -8.30 -35.29
CA SER A 102 -3.94 -8.00 -33.87
C SER A 102 -2.89 -6.91 -33.73
N THR A 103 -3.13 -6.00 -32.81
CA THR A 103 -2.16 -4.96 -32.42
C THR A 103 -2.25 -4.64 -30.91
N HIS A 104 -1.20 -4.12 -30.32
CA HIS A 104 -1.24 -3.56 -28.98
C HIS A 104 -1.51 -2.06 -29.04
N VAL A 105 -2.51 -1.61 -28.30
CA VAL A 105 -2.81 -0.21 -28.07
C VAL A 105 -2.16 0.17 -26.75
N THR A 106 -1.24 1.15 -26.77
CA THR A 106 -0.42 1.52 -25.62
C THR A 106 -0.64 2.99 -25.27
N ILE A 107 -0.86 3.26 -23.99
CA ILE A 107 -1.06 4.59 -23.44
C ILE A 107 0.23 5.00 -22.70
N PRO A 108 0.68 6.26 -22.76
CA PRO A 108 1.78 6.72 -21.93
C PRO A 108 1.52 6.48 -20.43
N SER A 109 2.56 6.15 -19.67
CA SER A 109 2.44 6.02 -18.21
C SER A 109 2.02 7.35 -17.59
N GLY A 110 1.14 7.32 -16.60
CA GLY A 110 0.65 8.52 -15.94
C GLY A 110 -0.58 8.30 -15.07
N ASN A 111 -1.02 9.40 -14.45
CA ASN A 111 -2.28 9.47 -13.71
C ASN A 111 -3.26 10.30 -14.56
N TYR A 112 -4.39 9.71 -14.90
CA TYR A 112 -5.39 10.32 -15.78
C TYR A 112 -6.69 10.49 -15.02
N GLU A 113 -7.31 11.64 -15.23
CA GLU A 113 -8.70 11.84 -14.84
C GLU A 113 -9.61 11.02 -15.77
N TYR A 114 -10.69 10.42 -15.25
CA TYR A 114 -11.53 9.50 -16.02
C TYR A 114 -12.09 10.11 -17.32
N TRP A 115 -12.44 11.42 -17.30
CA TRP A 115 -12.96 12.10 -18.50
C TRP A 115 -11.90 12.32 -19.59
N LEU A 116 -10.59 12.41 -19.20
CA LEU A 116 -9.50 12.54 -20.14
C LEU A 116 -9.03 11.18 -20.67
N LEU A 117 -9.22 10.12 -19.89
CA LEU A 117 -8.69 8.79 -20.19
C LEU A 117 -9.22 8.24 -21.50
N ALA A 118 -10.53 8.32 -21.76
CA ALA A 118 -11.13 7.86 -22.99
C ALA A 118 -10.52 8.53 -24.23
N SER A 119 -10.33 9.85 -24.20
CA SER A 119 -9.69 10.58 -25.31
C SER A 119 -8.23 10.18 -25.52
N LYS A 120 -7.50 9.93 -24.42
CA LYS A 120 -6.10 9.48 -24.48
C LYS A 120 -5.99 8.07 -25.05
N ILE A 121 -6.90 7.15 -24.72
CA ILE A 121 -6.92 5.80 -25.29
C ILE A 121 -7.29 5.86 -26.78
N ASN A 122 -8.28 6.67 -27.16
CA ASN A 122 -8.65 6.83 -28.57
C ASN A 122 -7.50 7.38 -29.43
N ALA A 123 -6.69 8.28 -28.85
CA ALA A 123 -5.52 8.84 -29.51
C ALA A 123 -4.25 7.99 -29.36
N ALA A 124 -4.29 6.93 -28.55
CA ALA A 124 -3.12 6.09 -28.25
C ALA A 124 -2.59 5.41 -29.51
N THR A 125 -1.28 5.44 -29.68
CA THR A 125 -0.61 4.83 -30.83
C THR A 125 -0.62 3.31 -30.71
N SER A 126 -1.02 2.63 -31.77
CA SER A 126 -0.91 1.17 -31.86
C SER A 126 0.48 0.75 -32.32
N GLN A 127 0.88 -0.47 -31.99
CA GLN A 127 2.17 -1.04 -32.40
C GLN A 127 2.34 -1.10 -33.93
N ASN A 128 1.23 -1.27 -34.67
CA ASN A 128 1.23 -1.33 -36.11
C ASN A 128 1.01 0.03 -36.79
N GLY A 129 1.06 1.13 -36.04
CA GLY A 129 0.73 2.47 -36.49
C GLY A 129 -0.77 2.78 -36.40
N GLY A 130 -1.11 4.06 -36.46
CA GLY A 130 -2.47 4.53 -36.25
C GLY A 130 -2.92 4.53 -34.78
N ASN A 131 -4.12 5.02 -34.55
CA ASN A 131 -4.75 5.07 -33.22
C ASN A 131 -5.98 4.17 -33.19
N LEU A 132 -6.62 4.01 -32.02
CA LEU A 132 -7.76 3.11 -31.84
C LEU A 132 -8.91 3.45 -32.79
N THR A 133 -9.16 4.75 -33.03
CA THR A 133 -10.20 5.20 -33.98
C THR A 133 -9.89 4.78 -35.43
N SER A 134 -8.64 4.91 -35.89
CA SER A 134 -8.22 4.48 -37.21
C SER A 134 -8.22 2.96 -37.38
N LEU A 135 -8.10 2.21 -36.28
CA LEU A 135 -8.25 0.76 -36.22
C LEU A 135 -9.74 0.32 -36.27
N GLY A 136 -10.65 1.28 -36.27
CA GLY A 136 -12.10 1.03 -36.40
C GLY A 136 -12.81 0.74 -35.06
N ALA A 137 -12.33 1.28 -33.95
CA ALA A 137 -13.01 1.24 -32.67
C ALA A 137 -12.85 2.56 -31.90
N THR A 138 -13.77 2.81 -30.98
CA THR A 138 -13.73 3.95 -30.07
C THR A 138 -14.01 3.48 -28.65
N ILE A 139 -13.44 4.19 -27.67
CA ILE A 139 -13.74 4.01 -26.26
C ILE A 139 -14.41 5.27 -25.72
N SER A 140 -15.41 5.09 -24.87
CA SER A 140 -16.07 6.17 -24.14
C SER A 140 -16.29 5.76 -22.69
N ILE A 141 -16.35 6.74 -21.80
CA ILE A 141 -16.68 6.54 -20.38
C ILE A 141 -17.91 7.40 -20.09
N ASP A 142 -18.97 6.77 -19.65
CA ASP A 142 -20.20 7.46 -19.27
C ASP A 142 -20.00 8.21 -17.96
N ALA A 143 -20.26 9.52 -17.95
CA ALA A 143 -20.00 10.37 -16.79
C ALA A 143 -20.92 10.09 -15.59
N THR A 144 -22.07 9.45 -15.81
CA THR A 144 -23.05 9.16 -14.76
C THR A 144 -22.80 7.81 -14.11
N SER A 145 -22.61 6.77 -14.93
CA SER A 145 -22.39 5.40 -14.44
C SER A 145 -20.93 5.06 -14.23
N LEU A 146 -20.01 5.89 -14.74
CA LEU A 146 -18.57 5.65 -14.82
C LEU A 146 -18.19 4.34 -15.51
N ARG A 147 -19.07 3.79 -16.32
CA ARG A 147 -18.81 2.57 -17.09
C ARG A 147 -18.14 2.89 -18.41
N THR A 148 -17.22 2.03 -18.78
CA THR A 148 -16.47 2.14 -20.04
C THR A 148 -17.16 1.33 -21.13
N THR A 149 -17.35 1.93 -22.32
CA THR A 149 -17.83 1.24 -23.50
C THR A 149 -16.78 1.29 -24.60
N ILE A 150 -16.45 0.12 -25.18
CA ILE A 150 -15.61 -0.01 -26.38
C ILE A 150 -16.49 -0.47 -27.51
N LYS A 151 -16.53 0.32 -28.60
CA LYS A 151 -17.45 0.10 -29.73
C LYS A 151 -16.72 0.12 -31.05
N SER A 152 -17.07 -0.82 -31.93
CA SER A 152 -16.67 -0.82 -33.36
C SER A 152 -17.30 0.37 -34.08
N THR A 153 -16.49 1.10 -34.83
CA THR A 153 -16.99 2.20 -35.72
C THR A 153 -17.41 1.72 -37.07
N THR A 154 -17.10 0.47 -37.43
CA THR A 154 -17.38 -0.11 -38.75
C THR A 154 -18.51 -1.13 -38.74
N GLY A 155 -19.03 -1.48 -37.53
CA GLY A 155 -20.04 -2.54 -37.39
C GLY A 155 -19.50 -3.98 -37.44
N SER A 156 -18.20 -4.18 -37.71
CA SER A 156 -17.57 -5.50 -37.63
C SER A 156 -17.27 -5.90 -36.17
N PRO A 157 -17.30 -7.19 -35.82
CA PRO A 157 -16.90 -7.67 -34.52
C PRO A 157 -15.45 -7.30 -34.17
N ILE A 158 -15.21 -6.99 -32.91
CA ILE A 158 -13.89 -6.69 -32.37
C ILE A 158 -13.58 -7.64 -31.21
N ASN A 159 -12.31 -7.92 -31.02
CA ASN A 159 -11.83 -8.71 -29.89
C ASN A 159 -10.81 -7.91 -29.07
N ILE A 160 -10.90 -8.04 -27.76
CA ILE A 160 -10.06 -7.32 -26.81
C ILE A 160 -9.48 -8.32 -25.82
N ASP A 161 -8.16 -8.27 -25.59
CA ASP A 161 -7.48 -9.03 -24.54
C ASP A 161 -6.74 -8.05 -23.63
N PHE A 162 -7.18 -7.98 -22.38
CA PHE A 162 -6.59 -7.18 -21.30
C PHE A 162 -5.46 -7.92 -20.56
N GLY A 163 -4.85 -8.94 -21.14
CA GLY A 163 -3.70 -9.61 -20.55
C GLY A 163 -2.57 -8.62 -20.23
N ASN A 164 -1.92 -8.82 -19.08
CA ASN A 164 -0.79 -7.99 -18.70
C ASN A 164 0.45 -8.37 -19.54
N PRO A 165 1.03 -7.44 -20.32
CA PRO A 165 2.15 -7.77 -21.22
C PRO A 165 3.47 -7.97 -20.49
N VAL A 166 3.64 -7.39 -19.29
CA VAL A 166 4.86 -7.50 -18.47
C VAL A 166 4.85 -8.79 -17.64
N ASN A 167 3.70 -9.14 -17.09
CA ASN A 167 3.53 -10.37 -16.33
C ASN A 167 2.26 -11.10 -16.79
N PRO A 168 2.37 -12.09 -17.68
CA PRO A 168 1.22 -12.86 -18.18
C PRO A 168 0.44 -13.61 -17.08
N GLN A 169 1.09 -13.86 -15.92
CA GLN A 169 0.48 -14.50 -14.76
C GLN A 169 -0.10 -13.49 -13.76
N ALA A 170 -0.03 -12.18 -14.06
CA ALA A 170 -0.61 -11.17 -13.18
C ALA A 170 -2.13 -11.40 -13.02
N PRO A 171 -2.66 -11.19 -11.80
CA PRO A 171 -4.09 -11.29 -11.58
C PRO A 171 -4.83 -10.22 -12.41
N PRO A 172 -6.10 -10.45 -12.78
CA PRO A 172 -6.90 -9.51 -13.59
C PRO A 172 -6.91 -8.08 -13.02
N MET A 173 -6.83 -7.93 -11.70
CA MET A 173 -6.79 -6.66 -10.99
C MET A 173 -5.57 -5.78 -11.38
N ARG A 174 -4.53 -6.38 -11.93
CA ARG A 174 -3.32 -5.69 -12.40
C ARG A 174 -3.29 -5.52 -13.91
N THR A 175 -4.40 -5.13 -14.50
CA THR A 175 -4.54 -4.90 -15.94
C THR A 175 -5.24 -3.57 -16.22
N LEU A 176 -5.03 -3.01 -17.41
CA LEU A 176 -5.75 -1.83 -17.85
C LEU A 176 -7.27 -2.09 -17.90
N GLY A 177 -7.69 -3.30 -18.28
CA GLY A 177 -9.10 -3.67 -18.31
C GLY A 177 -9.78 -3.51 -16.96
N TRP A 178 -9.12 -3.94 -15.89
CA TRP A 178 -9.66 -3.79 -14.53
C TRP A 178 -9.83 -2.33 -14.12
N LEU A 179 -8.84 -1.48 -14.44
CA LEU A 179 -8.91 -0.05 -14.19
C LEU A 179 -10.07 0.61 -14.97
N LEU A 180 -10.34 0.14 -16.17
CA LEU A 180 -11.46 0.58 -17.00
C LEU A 180 -12.82 -0.01 -16.59
N GLY A 181 -12.85 -0.90 -15.57
CA GLY A 181 -14.07 -1.52 -15.06
C GLY A 181 -14.43 -2.86 -15.70
N PHE A 182 -13.65 -3.38 -16.62
CA PHE A 182 -13.83 -4.72 -17.19
C PHE A 182 -13.40 -5.80 -16.21
N ARG A 183 -14.17 -6.87 -16.09
CA ARG A 183 -13.93 -7.94 -15.11
C ARG A 183 -13.46 -9.26 -15.76
N ASN A 184 -13.58 -9.36 -17.07
CA ASN A 184 -13.03 -10.48 -17.83
C ASN A 184 -11.73 -10.07 -18.52
N ARG A 185 -10.84 -11.03 -18.70
CA ARG A 185 -9.58 -10.81 -19.43
C ARG A 185 -9.83 -10.62 -20.93
N LYS A 186 -10.79 -11.36 -21.51
CA LYS A 186 -11.08 -11.36 -22.93
C LYS A 186 -12.52 -11.06 -23.23
N TYR A 187 -12.73 -10.32 -24.32
CA TYR A 187 -14.02 -9.98 -24.89
C TYR A 187 -13.94 -10.24 -26.39
N GLU A 188 -14.79 -11.12 -26.91
CA GLU A 188 -14.69 -11.62 -28.29
C GLU A 188 -16.05 -11.69 -28.97
N GLY A 189 -16.08 -11.42 -30.29
CA GLY A 189 -17.19 -11.71 -31.18
C GLY A 189 -18.34 -10.69 -31.25
N HIS A 190 -18.25 -9.58 -30.50
CA HIS A 190 -19.29 -8.53 -30.54
C HIS A 190 -18.76 -7.21 -31.08
N THR A 191 -19.68 -6.35 -31.45
CA THR A 191 -19.38 -5.01 -31.98
C THR A 191 -19.25 -3.96 -30.88
N GLU A 192 -19.71 -4.28 -29.65
CA GLU A 192 -19.72 -3.38 -28.52
C GLU A 192 -19.59 -4.15 -27.22
N TYR A 193 -18.79 -3.60 -26.28
CA TYR A 193 -18.61 -4.13 -24.93
C TYR A 193 -18.71 -2.99 -23.93
N THR A 194 -19.56 -3.15 -22.93
CA THR A 194 -19.65 -2.22 -21.80
C THR A 194 -19.11 -2.91 -20.53
N SER A 195 -18.26 -2.23 -19.80
CA SER A 195 -17.63 -2.76 -18.59
C SER A 195 -18.67 -3.15 -17.53
N GLU A 196 -18.38 -4.20 -16.76
CA GLU A 196 -19.23 -4.68 -15.67
C GLU A 196 -19.20 -3.74 -14.47
N GLY A 197 -18.06 -3.10 -14.22
CA GLY A 197 -17.85 -2.17 -13.13
C GLY A 197 -17.56 -0.75 -13.61
N ALA A 198 -17.46 0.17 -12.66
CA ALA A 198 -17.03 1.54 -12.90
C ALA A 198 -15.51 1.61 -13.11
N VAL A 199 -15.06 2.63 -13.86
CA VAL A 199 -13.64 2.99 -13.96
C VAL A 199 -13.08 3.39 -12.58
N ASP A 200 -11.90 2.90 -12.24
CA ASP A 200 -11.21 3.24 -10.99
C ASP A 200 -9.77 3.68 -11.27
N MET A 201 -9.55 4.98 -11.24
CA MET A 201 -8.24 5.60 -11.46
C MET A 201 -7.59 6.09 -10.16
N ALA A 202 -8.13 5.75 -8.99
CA ALA A 202 -7.54 6.15 -7.72
C ALA A 202 -6.22 5.39 -7.42
N GLY A 203 -6.02 4.22 -8.04
CA GLY A 203 -4.87 3.36 -7.77
C GLY A 203 -4.98 2.64 -6.43
N SER A 204 -3.84 2.23 -5.87
CA SER A 204 -3.76 1.54 -4.59
C SER A 204 -4.36 2.39 -3.47
N LYS A 205 -5.26 1.80 -2.69
CA LYS A 205 -5.95 2.49 -1.59
C LYS A 205 -5.11 2.53 -0.31
N TYR A 206 -4.06 1.73 -0.26
CA TYR A 206 -3.10 1.68 0.85
C TYR A 206 -1.79 1.08 0.38
N PHE A 207 -0.75 1.36 1.13
CA PHE A 207 0.56 0.73 1.00
C PHE A 207 0.97 0.06 2.30
N PHE A 208 1.95 -0.84 2.23
CA PHE A 208 2.58 -1.41 3.41
C PHE A 208 4.00 -0.85 3.56
N LEU A 209 4.30 -0.31 4.74
CA LEU A 209 5.68 -0.06 5.16
C LEU A 209 6.21 -1.32 5.80
N CYS A 210 7.19 -1.92 5.15
CA CYS A 210 7.88 -3.12 5.60
C CYS A 210 9.24 -2.74 6.15
N ILE A 211 9.55 -3.19 7.37
CA ILE A 211 10.85 -2.98 8.02
C ILE A 211 11.37 -4.31 8.52
N ASN A 212 12.40 -4.83 7.86
CA ASN A 212 13.12 -5.99 8.32
C ASN A 212 14.34 -5.53 9.13
N ASP A 213 14.35 -5.80 10.40
CA ASP A 213 15.43 -5.53 11.35
C ASP A 213 16.35 -6.74 11.57
N PHE A 214 16.13 -7.82 10.78
CA PHE A 214 16.88 -9.08 10.82
C PHE A 214 16.76 -9.85 12.15
N ASN A 215 15.77 -9.49 13.00
CA ASN A 215 15.44 -10.22 14.21
C ASN A 215 14.21 -11.10 14.00
N GLN A 216 14.24 -12.32 14.55
CA GLN A 216 13.10 -13.25 14.48
C GLN A 216 12.21 -13.23 15.73
N SER A 217 12.62 -12.49 16.78
CA SER A 217 11.93 -12.42 18.06
C SER A 217 10.78 -11.41 18.09
N VAL A 218 9.88 -11.47 17.09
CA VAL A 218 8.76 -10.53 16.95
C VAL A 218 7.50 -11.13 17.54
N HIS A 219 6.79 -10.36 18.40
CA HIS A 219 5.53 -10.76 19.00
C HIS A 219 4.33 -10.40 18.09
N ASP A 220 4.33 -9.19 17.53
CA ASP A 220 3.22 -8.68 16.73
C ASP A 220 3.60 -8.70 15.25
N VAL A 221 2.77 -9.37 14.45
CA VAL A 221 2.97 -9.49 13.00
C VAL A 221 1.73 -8.97 12.28
N VAL A 222 1.93 -8.06 11.35
CA VAL A 222 0.89 -7.66 10.39
C VAL A 222 0.99 -8.57 9.18
N THR A 223 -0.11 -9.20 8.83
CA THR A 223 -0.19 -10.14 7.72
C THR A 223 -1.26 -9.69 6.74
N ALA A 224 -0.92 -9.60 5.46
CA ALA A 224 -1.92 -9.42 4.41
C ALA A 224 -2.45 -10.78 3.95
N VAL A 225 -3.77 -10.86 3.79
CA VAL A 225 -4.46 -12.11 3.44
C VAL A 225 -4.81 -12.08 1.94
N TYR A 226 -4.44 -13.14 1.23
CA TYR A 226 -4.88 -13.44 -0.13
C TYR A 226 -5.76 -14.69 -0.12
N GLU A 227 -6.36 -15.02 -1.23
CA GLU A 227 -7.29 -16.16 -1.35
C GLU A 227 -6.70 -17.47 -0.79
N ASN A 228 -5.45 -17.78 -1.12
CA ASN A 228 -4.78 -19.03 -0.74
C ASN A 228 -3.39 -18.83 -0.11
N SER A 229 -3.06 -17.61 0.31
CA SER A 229 -1.72 -17.30 0.84
C SER A 229 -1.73 -16.08 1.76
N PHE A 230 -0.62 -15.91 2.46
CA PHE A 230 -0.36 -14.75 3.31
C PHE A 230 0.91 -14.03 2.85
N MET A 231 0.88 -12.71 2.86
CA MET A 231 2.09 -11.90 2.75
C MET A 231 2.56 -11.49 4.14
N GLN A 232 3.78 -11.87 4.49
CA GLN A 232 4.44 -11.57 5.77
C GLN A 232 5.83 -10.97 5.51
N ASP A 233 5.90 -9.87 4.78
CA ASP A 233 7.18 -9.22 4.43
C ASP A 233 7.64 -8.22 5.51
N ASN A 234 7.62 -8.62 6.78
CA ASN A 234 7.99 -7.75 7.91
C ASN A 234 7.21 -6.43 7.94
N ILE A 235 5.91 -6.49 7.66
CA ILE A 235 5.05 -5.32 7.64
C ILE A 235 5.03 -4.69 9.04
N LEU A 236 5.43 -3.42 9.12
CA LEU A 236 5.31 -2.61 10.32
C LEU A 236 3.99 -1.85 10.35
N ALA A 237 3.58 -1.29 9.20
CA ALA A 237 2.39 -0.48 9.12
C ALA A 237 1.65 -0.65 7.79
N ARG A 238 0.30 -0.65 7.85
CA ARG A 238 -0.58 -0.44 6.71
C ARG A 238 -0.95 1.03 6.64
N ILE A 239 -0.61 1.69 5.55
CA ILE A 239 -0.72 3.13 5.36
C ILE A 239 -1.88 3.39 4.39
N PRO A 240 -3.05 3.86 4.86
CA PRO A 240 -4.15 4.21 3.97
C PRO A 240 -3.82 5.47 3.18
N MET A 241 -4.03 5.43 1.86
CA MET A 241 -3.85 6.58 0.98
C MET A 241 -5.11 7.43 1.01
N ARG A 242 -5.11 8.47 1.85
CA ARG A 242 -6.23 9.40 2.03
C ARG A 242 -6.17 10.59 1.09
N GLU A 243 -4.99 10.86 0.55
CA GLU A 243 -4.72 12.00 -0.31
C GLU A 243 -4.80 11.63 -1.80
N GLY A 244 -5.23 12.58 -2.62
CA GLY A 244 -5.27 12.45 -4.07
C GLY A 244 -3.86 12.34 -4.69
N LYS A 245 -3.82 12.00 -5.98
CA LYS A 245 -2.56 11.95 -6.73
C LYS A 245 -1.90 13.33 -6.81
N GLY A 246 -0.57 13.35 -6.68
CA GLY A 246 0.23 14.57 -6.69
C GLY A 246 0.34 15.28 -5.33
N VAL A 247 -0.30 14.77 -4.29
CA VAL A 247 -0.27 15.35 -2.93
C VAL A 247 0.63 14.50 -2.03
N VAL A 248 1.28 15.15 -1.06
CA VAL A 248 2.05 14.44 -0.03
C VAL A 248 1.10 14.03 1.10
N LEU A 249 1.09 12.73 1.40
CA LEU A 249 0.43 12.20 2.58
C LEU A 249 1.28 12.54 3.81
N PHE A 250 0.68 13.22 4.77
CA PHE A 250 1.23 13.40 6.11
C PHE A 250 0.46 12.52 7.10
N ASP A 251 1.14 11.58 7.74
CA ASP A 251 0.57 10.71 8.76
C ASP A 251 1.36 10.91 10.06
N ASP A 252 0.70 11.44 11.09
CA ASP A 252 1.28 11.64 12.42
C ASP A 252 1.29 10.36 13.26
N CYS A 253 0.77 9.27 12.70
CA CYS A 253 0.77 7.94 13.29
C CYS A 253 0.18 7.89 14.71
N THR A 254 -0.87 8.67 14.97
CA THR A 254 -1.59 8.69 16.26
C THR A 254 -2.29 7.37 16.57
N ASP A 255 -2.62 6.57 15.56
CA ASP A 255 -3.13 5.20 15.74
C ASP A 255 -2.00 4.25 16.17
N LYS A 256 -1.92 4.02 17.49
CA LYS A 256 -0.83 3.26 18.13
C LYS A 256 -0.93 1.74 17.93
N ILE A 257 -2.09 1.22 17.56
CA ILE A 257 -2.35 -0.23 17.58
C ILE A 257 -1.78 -0.92 16.34
N THR A 258 -1.92 -0.30 15.18
CA THR A 258 -1.61 -0.94 13.88
C THR A 258 -0.20 -0.68 13.35
N LYS A 259 0.60 0.10 14.07
CA LYS A 259 1.90 0.61 13.59
C LYS A 259 3.04 0.36 14.59
N LYS A 260 2.88 -0.61 15.50
CA LYS A 260 3.86 -0.95 16.53
C LYS A 260 4.22 -2.42 16.46
N ARG A 261 5.51 -2.72 16.62
CA ARG A 261 6.07 -4.07 16.74
C ARG A 261 6.66 -4.23 18.13
N HIS A 262 6.32 -5.31 18.84
CA HIS A 262 6.95 -5.70 20.08
C HIS A 262 7.89 -6.88 19.85
N TYR A 263 8.93 -6.96 20.66
CA TYR A 263 9.85 -8.09 20.67
C TYR A 263 9.60 -8.95 21.92
N PHE A 264 9.78 -10.27 21.81
CA PHE A 264 9.67 -11.19 22.96
C PHE A 264 10.70 -10.92 24.06
N GLY A 265 11.83 -10.32 23.70
CA GLY A 265 12.87 -9.89 24.59
C GLY A 265 13.67 -8.76 23.95
N PRO A 266 14.61 -8.15 24.69
CA PRO A 266 15.42 -7.07 24.16
C PRO A 266 16.28 -7.55 22.97
N VAL A 267 16.22 -6.83 21.84
CA VAL A 267 16.99 -7.11 20.64
C VAL A 267 17.99 -6.01 20.34
N ASN A 268 18.99 -6.31 19.52
CA ASN A 268 19.93 -5.33 19.00
C ASN A 268 19.65 -5.11 17.51
N ILE A 269 19.61 -3.85 17.08
CA ILE A 269 19.35 -3.45 15.72
C ILE A 269 20.56 -2.70 15.18
N ASN A 270 21.18 -3.24 14.13
CA ASN A 270 22.37 -2.67 13.50
C ASN A 270 22.04 -2.08 12.12
N LYS A 271 21.02 -2.63 11.47
CA LYS A 271 20.57 -2.25 10.12
C LYS A 271 19.09 -2.51 9.95
N LEU A 272 18.48 -1.81 9.01
CA LEU A 272 17.08 -1.95 8.64
C LEU A 272 17.00 -2.12 7.12
N HIS A 273 16.21 -3.10 6.65
CA HIS A 273 15.80 -3.17 5.26
C HIS A 273 14.39 -2.57 5.16
N ILE A 274 14.27 -1.48 4.45
CA ILE A 274 13.06 -0.66 4.37
C ILE A 274 12.47 -0.82 3.00
N LYS A 275 11.17 -1.19 2.95
CA LYS A 275 10.41 -1.26 1.71
C LYS A 275 9.07 -0.57 1.87
N ILE A 276 8.57 0.03 0.78
CA ILE A 276 7.16 0.37 0.63
C ILE A 276 6.60 -0.44 -0.54
N ILE A 277 5.60 -1.25 -0.26
CA ILE A 277 4.98 -2.17 -1.22
C ILE A 277 3.50 -1.91 -1.36
N ASP A 278 2.96 -2.24 -2.53
CA ASP A 278 1.54 -2.18 -2.82
C ASP A 278 0.77 -3.37 -2.20
N GLU A 279 -0.53 -3.41 -2.44
CA GLU A 279 -1.40 -4.51 -2.00
C GLU A 279 -1.04 -5.87 -2.61
N PHE A 280 -0.23 -5.91 -3.66
CA PHE A 280 0.23 -7.13 -4.33
C PHE A 280 1.65 -7.54 -3.92
N GLY A 281 2.26 -6.83 -2.96
CA GLY A 281 3.61 -7.11 -2.47
C GLY A 281 4.74 -6.58 -3.37
N MET A 282 4.42 -5.70 -4.33
CA MET A 282 5.43 -5.12 -5.22
C MET A 282 5.89 -3.76 -4.72
N PRO A 283 7.20 -3.46 -4.76
CA PRO A 283 7.68 -2.12 -4.45
C PRO A 283 6.99 -1.08 -5.31
N ILE A 284 6.52 0.01 -4.69
CA ILE A 284 5.90 1.11 -5.43
C ILE A 284 6.97 1.92 -6.17
N ASP A 285 6.58 2.47 -7.34
CA ASP A 285 7.43 3.39 -8.08
C ASP A 285 7.06 4.84 -7.71
N LEU A 286 7.93 5.52 -7.01
CA LEU A 286 7.78 6.94 -6.66
C LEU A 286 8.43 7.88 -7.69
N LEU A 287 8.72 7.41 -8.91
CA LEU A 287 9.29 8.23 -9.99
C LEU A 287 10.57 8.96 -9.55
N ALA A 288 11.43 8.24 -8.83
CA ALA A 288 12.67 8.76 -8.23
C ALA A 288 12.48 9.84 -7.14
N ALA A 289 11.26 10.06 -6.65
CA ALA A 289 11.07 10.93 -5.51
C ALA A 289 11.49 10.26 -4.19
N ASP A 290 11.81 11.12 -3.24
CA ASP A 290 12.15 10.74 -1.88
C ASP A 290 10.97 10.93 -0.94
N TYR A 291 11.04 10.28 0.21
CA TYR A 291 10.10 10.41 1.31
C TYR A 291 10.84 10.37 2.64
N SER A 292 10.16 10.79 3.70
CA SER A 292 10.69 10.77 5.05
C SER A 292 9.74 10.08 6.01
N PHE A 293 10.28 9.54 7.08
CA PHE A 293 9.50 8.95 8.16
C PHE A 293 10.32 8.90 9.44
N ALA A 294 9.65 8.74 10.57
CA ALA A 294 10.31 8.57 11.85
C ALA A 294 9.90 7.25 12.51
N LEU A 295 10.88 6.57 13.07
CA LEU A 295 10.70 5.38 13.90
C LEU A 295 10.98 5.73 15.36
N GLU A 296 10.09 5.33 16.24
CA GLU A 296 10.28 5.39 17.69
C GLU A 296 10.64 4.01 18.22
N PHE A 297 11.70 3.95 19.01
CA PHE A 297 12.18 2.75 19.67
C PHE A 297 12.06 2.91 21.18
N GLN A 298 11.54 1.88 21.84
CA GLN A 298 11.61 1.75 23.28
C GLN A 298 12.79 0.85 23.64
N ILE A 299 13.68 1.37 24.46
CA ILE A 299 14.95 0.73 24.82
C ILE A 299 14.96 0.51 26.34
N LEU A 300 15.32 -0.69 26.77
CA LEU A 300 15.54 -0.97 28.20
C LEU A 300 16.86 -0.36 28.66
N TYR A 301 16.77 0.49 29.66
CA TYR A 301 17.91 1.00 30.38
C TYR A 301 18.04 0.25 31.73
N GLU A 302 19.04 -0.60 31.83
CA GLU A 302 19.48 -1.19 33.10
C GLU A 302 20.63 -0.37 33.63
N LYS A 303 20.51 -0.01 34.88
CA LYS A 303 21.57 0.68 35.61
C LYS A 303 22.52 -0.36 36.21
#